data_56d88db8d1acb6bd7d3a2666fb749ca1
#
_entry.id   56d88db8d1acb6bd7d3a2666fb749ca1
#
_cell.length_a   1.000
_cell.length_b   1.000
_cell.length_c   1.000
_cell.angle_alpha   90.00
_cell.angle_beta   90.00
_cell.angle_gamma   90.00
#
_symmetry.space_group_name_H-M   'P 1'
#
loop_
_entity.id
_entity.type
_entity.pdbx_description
1 polymer ?
#
loop_
_entity_poly.entity_id
_entity_poly.type
_entity_poly.pdbx_seq_one_letter_code
_entity_poly.pdbx_strand_id
1 'polypeptide(L)'
;MIDTESSPPRLRLALPNKGRLCQPALNLLRETGLVFEEDDRRLFAPCHNYPLDLLFVRADDIGEYTQDGVVDLGITGSNLLQEAGATVVHRLELGFGRCRLQLAAPNSAQITTAEDLAGHVVATSHPRITAEFFAARQLTVRLIEISGAVEVAPLLGVADAIADLVASGSTLATNGLKPLETLLESQAELVAHQNLAPDRLRLVEELALMIASVIAASRRRYLMLNAPSESVERIRSVVPGMGAPSVIQLADPGMVAIHAVVDAESIWQRLGPLREAGASSILVLPIEKLIP
;
A
#
# COMPACT_ATOMS: atom_id res chain seq x y z
N MET A 1 -41.02 -29.63 4.10
CA MET A 1 -40.01 -28.71 4.66
C MET A 1 -38.89 -28.64 3.65
N ILE A 2 -38.80 -27.56 2.93
CA ILE A 2 -37.70 -27.33 2.00
C ILE A 2 -36.59 -26.76 2.88
N ASP A 3 -35.52 -27.53 3.09
CA ASP A 3 -34.29 -27.04 3.70
C ASP A 3 -33.80 -25.86 2.85
N THR A 4 -33.97 -24.66 3.36
CA THR A 4 -33.26 -23.49 2.85
C THR A 4 -31.81 -23.68 3.27
N GLU A 5 -31.02 -24.36 2.44
CA GLU A 5 -29.56 -24.25 2.50
C GLU A 5 -29.24 -22.76 2.44
N SER A 6 -28.89 -22.17 3.58
CA SER A 6 -28.42 -20.79 3.64
C SER A 6 -27.15 -20.75 2.81
N SER A 7 -27.19 -20.00 1.70
CA SER A 7 -25.98 -19.74 0.92
C SER A 7 -24.84 -19.35 1.85
N PRO A 8 -23.61 -19.84 1.62
CA PRO A 8 -22.49 -19.54 2.49
C PRO A 8 -22.35 -18.01 2.65
N PRO A 9 -21.97 -17.53 3.82
CA PRO A 9 -21.84 -16.10 4.06
C PRO A 9 -20.84 -15.52 3.04
N ARG A 10 -21.24 -14.46 2.35
CA ARG A 10 -20.37 -13.72 1.43
C ARG A 10 -19.84 -12.49 2.14
N LEU A 11 -18.53 -12.24 2.01
CA LEU A 11 -17.90 -11.00 2.46
C LEU A 11 -18.27 -9.84 1.54
N ARG A 12 -18.29 -8.64 2.08
CA ARG A 12 -18.37 -7.39 1.33
C ARG A 12 -17.07 -6.63 1.51
N LEU A 13 -16.40 -6.30 0.41
CA LEU A 13 -15.18 -5.49 0.40
C LEU A 13 -15.44 -4.18 -0.32
N ALA A 14 -15.33 -3.07 0.40
CA ALA A 14 -15.39 -1.74 -0.18
C ALA A 14 -14.06 -1.35 -0.83
N LEU A 15 -14.13 -0.83 -2.06
CA LEU A 15 -13.00 -0.38 -2.86
C LEU A 15 -13.23 1.06 -3.34
N PRO A 16 -12.18 1.88 -3.50
CA PRO A 16 -12.30 3.18 -4.14
C PRO A 16 -12.83 3.04 -5.58
N ASN A 17 -13.87 3.78 -5.92
CA ASN A 17 -14.47 3.78 -7.26
C ASN A 17 -13.68 4.60 -8.29
N LYS A 18 -12.71 5.42 -7.84
CA LYS A 18 -11.85 6.27 -8.66
C LYS A 18 -10.60 6.71 -7.90
N GLY A 19 -9.72 7.41 -8.60
CA GLY A 19 -8.51 7.97 -8.01
C GLY A 19 -7.35 6.97 -7.95
N ARG A 20 -6.26 7.39 -7.31
CA ARG A 20 -4.97 6.69 -7.31
C ARG A 20 -4.95 5.31 -6.64
N LEU A 21 -5.94 5.01 -5.81
CA LEU A 21 -6.01 3.73 -5.10
C LEU A 21 -6.85 2.68 -5.85
N CYS A 22 -7.74 3.10 -6.77
CA CYS A 22 -8.69 2.20 -7.43
C CYS A 22 -8.00 1.09 -8.23
N GLN A 23 -7.25 1.45 -9.26
CA GLN A 23 -6.63 0.47 -10.16
C GLN A 23 -5.58 -0.41 -9.46
N PRO A 24 -4.70 0.11 -8.58
CA PRO A 24 -3.80 -0.75 -7.81
C PRO A 24 -4.53 -1.76 -6.91
N ALA A 25 -5.63 -1.39 -6.28
CA ALA A 25 -6.44 -2.31 -5.48
C ALA A 25 -7.05 -3.43 -6.33
N LEU A 26 -7.61 -3.09 -7.49
CA LEU A 26 -8.16 -4.08 -8.43
C LEU A 26 -7.08 -5.04 -8.96
N ASN A 27 -5.91 -4.52 -9.32
CA ASN A 27 -4.79 -5.32 -9.79
C ASN A 27 -4.33 -6.30 -8.69
N LEU A 28 -4.16 -5.82 -7.46
CA LEU A 28 -3.80 -6.65 -6.31
C LEU A 28 -4.79 -7.80 -6.09
N LEU A 29 -6.10 -7.52 -6.17
CA LEU A 29 -7.13 -8.55 -6.03
C LEU A 29 -7.09 -9.57 -7.19
N ARG A 30 -6.82 -9.16 -8.43
CA ARG A 30 -6.64 -10.09 -9.57
C ARG A 30 -5.40 -10.97 -9.39
N GLU A 31 -4.31 -10.40 -8.91
CA GLU A 31 -3.06 -11.14 -8.65
C GLU A 31 -3.23 -12.20 -7.56
N THR A 32 -4.20 -12.04 -6.64
CA THR A 32 -4.57 -13.14 -5.71
C THR A 32 -5.24 -14.32 -6.42
N GLY A 33 -5.73 -14.14 -7.64
CA GLY A 33 -6.49 -15.12 -8.42
C GLY A 33 -8.01 -14.95 -8.30
N LEU A 34 -8.50 -13.88 -7.69
CA LEU A 34 -9.92 -13.57 -7.65
C LEU A 34 -10.44 -13.22 -9.05
N VAL A 35 -11.58 -13.78 -9.42
CA VAL A 35 -12.24 -13.60 -10.72
C VAL A 35 -13.51 -12.80 -10.54
N PHE A 36 -13.54 -11.59 -11.07
CA PHE A 36 -14.67 -10.67 -11.06
C PHE A 36 -14.71 -9.83 -12.33
N GLU A 37 -15.89 -9.38 -12.72
CA GLU A 37 -16.07 -8.47 -13.86
C GLU A 37 -15.82 -7.03 -13.44
N GLU A 38 -15.07 -6.30 -14.26
CA GLU A 38 -14.89 -4.86 -14.13
C GLU A 38 -15.78 -4.15 -15.15
N ASP A 39 -16.58 -3.22 -14.67
CA ASP A 39 -17.36 -2.31 -15.48
C ASP A 39 -17.34 -0.95 -14.76
N ASP A 40 -16.80 0.07 -15.41
CA ASP A 40 -16.63 1.43 -14.85
C ASP A 40 -17.94 2.06 -14.31
N ARG A 41 -19.07 1.50 -14.68
CA ARG A 41 -20.41 1.95 -14.25
C ARG A 41 -21.02 1.12 -13.14
N ARG A 42 -20.43 -0.01 -12.78
CA ARG A 42 -20.98 -0.88 -11.74
C ARG A 42 -20.47 -0.45 -10.36
N LEU A 43 -21.40 -0.28 -9.45
CA LEU A 43 -21.11 -0.05 -8.03
C LEU A 43 -20.93 -1.36 -7.25
N PHE A 44 -21.15 -2.50 -7.90
CA PHE A 44 -21.12 -3.83 -7.28
C PHE A 44 -20.63 -4.88 -8.28
N ALA A 45 -19.70 -5.75 -7.86
CA ALA A 45 -19.20 -6.87 -8.65
C ALA A 45 -18.99 -8.10 -7.76
N PRO A 46 -19.74 -9.20 -7.98
CA PRO A 46 -19.51 -10.46 -7.26
C PRO A 46 -18.24 -11.14 -7.78
N CYS A 47 -17.47 -11.75 -6.89
CA CYS A 47 -16.43 -12.69 -7.27
C CYS A 47 -17.04 -14.06 -7.58
N HIS A 48 -16.56 -14.70 -8.66
CA HIS A 48 -17.10 -15.96 -9.15
C HIS A 48 -16.49 -17.17 -8.45
N ASN A 49 -15.25 -17.06 -7.98
CA ASN A 49 -14.48 -18.16 -7.41
C ASN A 49 -14.17 -18.02 -5.91
N TYR A 50 -14.73 -17.01 -5.26
CA TYR A 50 -14.59 -16.78 -3.83
C TYR A 50 -15.88 -16.13 -3.28
N PRO A 51 -16.31 -16.41 -2.04
CA PRO A 51 -17.50 -15.80 -1.46
C PRO A 51 -17.28 -14.34 -1.06
N LEU A 52 -17.05 -13.50 -2.05
CA LEU A 52 -16.72 -12.07 -1.91
C LEU A 52 -17.53 -11.24 -2.91
N ASP A 53 -18.03 -10.13 -2.44
CA ASP A 53 -18.70 -9.09 -3.24
C ASP A 53 -17.90 -7.79 -3.11
N LEU A 54 -17.55 -7.20 -4.25
CA LEU A 54 -16.85 -5.93 -4.32
C LEU A 54 -17.85 -4.79 -4.43
N LEU A 55 -17.70 -3.76 -3.59
CA LEU A 55 -18.50 -2.54 -3.61
C LEU A 55 -17.59 -1.36 -3.96
N PHE A 56 -17.94 -0.62 -4.99
CA PHE A 56 -17.18 0.56 -5.46
C PHE A 56 -17.81 1.83 -4.90
N VAL A 57 -17.12 2.46 -3.95
CA VAL A 57 -17.58 3.64 -3.23
C VAL A 57 -16.52 4.74 -3.22
N ARG A 58 -16.81 5.91 -2.67
CA ARG A 58 -15.79 6.95 -2.48
C ARG A 58 -14.78 6.49 -1.45
N ALA A 59 -13.50 6.77 -1.69
CA ALA A 59 -12.42 6.38 -0.77
C ALA A 59 -12.62 6.93 0.65
N ASP A 60 -13.20 8.14 0.74
CA ASP A 60 -13.48 8.83 2.01
C ASP A 60 -14.55 8.11 2.86
N ASP A 61 -15.53 7.45 2.20
CA ASP A 61 -16.66 6.78 2.85
C ASP A 61 -16.31 5.38 3.37
N ILE A 62 -15.19 4.77 2.89
CA ILE A 62 -14.85 3.37 3.17
C ILE A 62 -14.61 3.13 4.68
N GLY A 63 -13.96 4.08 5.35
CA GLY A 63 -13.70 3.98 6.79
C GLY A 63 -14.99 3.87 7.60
N GLU A 64 -15.95 4.74 7.33
CA GLU A 64 -17.26 4.76 7.99
C GLU A 64 -18.07 3.49 7.67
N TYR A 65 -18.15 3.08 6.39
CA TYR A 65 -18.86 1.86 6.01
C TYR A 65 -18.29 0.61 6.65
N THR A 66 -16.96 0.55 6.83
CA THR A 66 -16.31 -0.56 7.51
C THR A 66 -16.58 -0.51 9.03
N GLN A 67 -16.48 0.66 9.64
CA GLN A 67 -16.77 0.87 11.06
C GLN A 67 -18.21 0.46 11.42
N ASP A 68 -19.18 0.86 10.60
CA ASP A 68 -20.61 0.63 10.84
C ASP A 68 -21.06 -0.78 10.43
N GLY A 69 -20.17 -1.63 9.89
CA GLY A 69 -20.47 -3.00 9.47
C GLY A 69 -21.36 -3.08 8.21
N VAL A 70 -21.47 -1.99 7.44
CA VAL A 70 -22.11 -2.01 6.12
C VAL A 70 -21.35 -2.92 5.18
N VAL A 71 -20.00 -2.90 5.32
CA VAL A 71 -19.08 -3.84 4.69
C VAL A 71 -18.22 -4.55 5.73
N ASP A 72 -17.73 -5.75 5.41
CA ASP A 72 -16.86 -6.52 6.28
C ASP A 72 -15.41 -6.01 6.23
N LEU A 73 -15.01 -5.52 5.05
CA LEU A 73 -13.66 -5.08 4.72
C LEU A 73 -13.66 -3.79 3.90
N GLY A 74 -12.57 -3.05 3.97
CA GLY A 74 -12.32 -1.90 3.13
C GLY A 74 -10.86 -1.79 2.70
N ILE A 75 -10.62 -1.29 1.48
CA ILE A 75 -9.30 -0.84 1.04
C ILE A 75 -9.35 0.66 0.86
N THR A 76 -8.61 1.41 1.68
CA THR A 76 -8.53 2.87 1.59
C THR A 76 -7.18 3.38 2.09
N GLY A 77 -6.94 4.70 2.04
CA GLY A 77 -5.71 5.30 2.55
C GLY A 77 -5.74 5.46 4.07
N SER A 78 -4.62 5.21 4.76
CA SER A 78 -4.53 5.43 6.21
C SER A 78 -4.79 6.88 6.61
N ASN A 79 -4.47 7.85 5.73
CA ASN A 79 -4.82 9.26 5.94
C ASN A 79 -6.35 9.50 6.01
N LEU A 80 -7.13 8.79 5.18
CA LEU A 80 -8.58 8.94 5.17
C LEU A 80 -9.23 8.31 6.41
N LEU A 81 -8.68 7.16 6.86
CA LEU A 81 -9.13 6.52 8.11
C LEU A 81 -8.88 7.43 9.31
N GLN A 82 -7.68 8.03 9.39
CA GLN A 82 -7.31 8.93 10.47
C GLN A 82 -8.12 10.23 10.42
N GLU A 83 -8.31 10.82 9.22
CA GLU A 83 -9.11 12.04 9.07
C GLU A 83 -10.57 11.82 9.47
N ALA A 84 -11.17 10.70 9.06
CA ALA A 84 -12.51 10.31 9.49
C ALA A 84 -12.59 9.94 10.98
N GLY A 85 -11.47 9.59 11.61
CA GLY A 85 -11.43 8.99 12.94
C GLY A 85 -12.12 7.66 13.02
N ALA A 86 -12.06 6.90 11.94
CA ALA A 86 -12.74 5.63 11.81
C ALA A 86 -12.14 4.58 12.76
N THR A 87 -13.01 3.89 13.49
CA THR A 87 -12.62 2.83 14.42
C THR A 87 -12.76 1.48 13.72
N VAL A 88 -11.67 1.00 13.13
CA VAL A 88 -11.58 -0.23 12.33
C VAL A 88 -10.40 -1.09 12.78
N VAL A 89 -10.39 -2.36 12.36
CA VAL A 89 -9.24 -3.26 12.58
C VAL A 89 -8.31 -3.21 11.37
N HIS A 90 -7.08 -2.72 11.56
CA HIS A 90 -6.05 -2.77 10.53
C HIS A 90 -5.60 -4.21 10.31
N ARG A 91 -5.60 -4.67 9.06
CA ARG A 91 -5.22 -6.03 8.69
C ARG A 91 -3.89 -6.08 7.95
N LEU A 92 -3.71 -5.26 6.91
CA LEU A 92 -2.52 -5.26 6.08
C LEU A 92 -2.20 -3.87 5.53
N GLU A 93 -0.92 -3.53 5.50
CA GLU A 93 -0.37 -2.48 4.65
C GLU A 93 -0.20 -3.02 3.23
N LEU A 94 -0.76 -2.34 2.24
CA LEU A 94 -0.81 -2.87 0.87
C LEU A 94 0.37 -2.43 0.01
N GLY A 95 1.18 -1.46 0.48
CA GLY A 95 2.44 -1.04 -0.15
C GLY A 95 2.29 -0.14 -1.37
N PHE A 96 1.07 0.24 -1.75
CA PHE A 96 0.80 1.20 -2.83
C PHE A 96 0.06 2.44 -2.32
N GLY A 97 -0.14 3.44 -3.19
CA GLY A 97 -0.83 4.69 -2.84
C GLY A 97 -0.07 5.53 -1.80
N ARG A 98 1.24 5.35 -1.67
CA ARG A 98 2.07 6.09 -0.71
C ARG A 98 2.02 7.58 -0.96
N CYS A 99 1.83 8.34 0.09
CA CYS A 99 1.85 9.80 0.10
C CYS A 99 2.17 10.30 1.51
N ARG A 100 2.41 11.60 1.60
CA ARG A 100 2.62 12.29 2.87
C ARG A 100 1.66 13.47 2.95
N LEU A 101 1.06 13.70 4.09
CA LEU A 101 0.44 14.98 4.40
C LEU A 101 1.56 15.92 4.82
N GLN A 102 1.83 16.92 4.00
CA GLN A 102 2.97 17.80 4.09
C GLN A 102 2.54 19.22 4.40
N LEU A 103 3.09 19.80 5.46
CA LEU A 103 3.01 21.24 5.72
C LEU A 103 3.94 21.97 4.74
N ALA A 104 3.44 23.01 4.08
CA ALA A 104 4.22 23.78 3.13
C ALA A 104 3.82 25.26 3.15
N ALA A 105 4.78 26.13 2.85
CA ALA A 105 4.56 27.57 2.79
C ALA A 105 5.14 28.16 1.49
N PRO A 106 4.70 29.36 1.04
CA PRO A 106 5.29 30.02 -0.10
C PRO A 106 6.79 30.22 0.05
N ASN A 107 7.55 30.06 -1.06
CA ASN A 107 8.99 30.29 -1.09
C ASN A 107 9.36 31.73 -0.66
N SER A 108 8.47 32.69 -0.91
CA SER A 108 8.63 34.10 -0.53
C SER A 108 8.34 34.40 0.94
N ALA A 109 7.67 33.49 1.65
CA ALA A 109 7.33 33.70 3.06
C ALA A 109 8.54 33.42 3.97
N GLN A 110 8.63 34.18 5.06
CA GLN A 110 9.64 33.97 6.12
C GLN A 110 9.20 32.90 7.13
N ILE A 111 8.45 31.90 6.67
CA ILE A 111 7.98 30.74 7.42
C ILE A 111 8.91 29.58 7.09
N THR A 112 9.59 29.03 8.08
CA THR A 112 10.59 27.95 7.93
C THR A 112 10.29 26.72 8.77
N THR A 113 9.48 26.86 9.80
CA THR A 113 9.08 25.80 10.74
C THR A 113 7.58 25.83 10.99
N ALA A 114 7.06 24.82 11.65
CA ALA A 114 5.65 24.78 12.07
C ALA A 114 5.34 25.84 13.14
N GLU A 115 6.30 26.19 13.96
CA GLU A 115 6.19 27.19 15.04
C GLU A 115 5.97 28.61 14.48
N ASP A 116 6.55 28.91 13.32
CA ASP A 116 6.37 30.21 12.64
C ASP A 116 4.90 30.41 12.19
N LEU A 117 4.09 29.37 12.18
CA LEU A 117 2.67 29.41 11.81
C LEU A 117 1.72 29.79 12.95
N ALA A 118 2.24 30.04 14.17
CA ALA A 118 1.39 30.45 15.28
C ALA A 118 0.63 31.74 14.92
N GLY A 119 -0.72 31.68 15.01
CA GLY A 119 -1.62 32.79 14.64
C GLY A 119 -1.90 32.94 13.14
N HIS A 120 -1.26 32.17 12.27
CA HIS A 120 -1.45 32.15 10.83
C HIS A 120 -2.62 31.27 10.37
N VAL A 121 -2.93 31.38 9.08
CA VAL A 121 -3.99 30.63 8.41
C VAL A 121 -3.37 29.47 7.62
N VAL A 122 -3.84 28.25 7.87
CA VAL A 122 -3.43 27.04 7.15
C VAL A 122 -4.62 26.44 6.41
N ALA A 123 -4.50 26.31 5.10
CA ALA A 123 -5.51 25.62 4.28
C ALA A 123 -5.19 24.12 4.19
N THR A 124 -6.20 23.28 4.27
CA THR A 124 -6.01 21.82 4.26
C THR A 124 -7.24 21.08 3.79
N SER A 125 -7.02 19.89 3.18
CA SER A 125 -8.06 18.89 2.92
C SER A 125 -8.19 17.88 4.06
N HIS A 126 -7.34 17.97 5.11
CA HIS A 126 -7.29 17.07 6.26
C HIS A 126 -7.32 17.90 7.57
N PRO A 127 -8.46 18.55 7.87
CA PRO A 127 -8.54 19.48 9.01
C PRO A 127 -8.33 18.80 10.36
N ARG A 128 -8.80 17.57 10.56
CA ARG A 128 -8.62 16.85 11.81
C ARG A 128 -7.16 16.54 12.09
N ILE A 129 -6.47 15.89 11.15
CA ILE A 129 -5.05 15.54 11.30
C ILE A 129 -4.21 16.79 11.50
N THR A 130 -4.51 17.86 10.74
CA THR A 130 -3.80 19.13 10.84
C THR A 130 -4.04 19.79 12.20
N ALA A 131 -5.26 19.76 12.73
CA ALA A 131 -5.58 20.29 14.06
C ALA A 131 -4.86 19.52 15.16
N GLU A 132 -4.87 18.18 15.10
CA GLU A 132 -4.17 17.30 16.06
C GLU A 132 -2.66 17.56 16.06
N PHE A 133 -2.05 17.78 14.88
CA PHE A 133 -0.63 18.09 14.74
C PHE A 133 -0.25 19.39 15.46
N PHE A 134 -1.01 20.48 15.25
CA PHE A 134 -0.74 21.77 15.91
C PHE A 134 -1.08 21.74 17.40
N ALA A 135 -2.17 21.07 17.77
CA ALA A 135 -2.57 20.92 19.18
C ALA A 135 -1.50 20.18 20.00
N ALA A 136 -0.89 19.11 19.46
CA ALA A 136 0.19 18.36 20.11
C ALA A 136 1.44 19.24 20.40
N ARG A 137 1.62 20.31 19.63
CA ARG A 137 2.71 21.31 19.80
C ARG A 137 2.29 22.55 20.58
N GLN A 138 1.05 22.61 21.04
CA GLN A 138 0.47 23.78 21.73
C GLN A 138 0.48 25.05 20.85
N LEU A 139 0.40 24.88 19.53
CA LEU A 139 0.35 25.96 18.56
C LEU A 139 -1.11 26.23 18.16
N THR A 140 -1.48 27.52 18.11
CA THR A 140 -2.80 27.94 17.65
C THR A 140 -2.69 28.46 16.23
N VAL A 141 -3.38 27.82 15.31
CA VAL A 141 -3.53 28.22 13.89
C VAL A 141 -5.01 28.33 13.54
N ARG A 142 -5.33 29.11 12.49
CA ARG A 142 -6.65 29.10 11.91
C ARG A 142 -6.69 28.15 10.72
N LEU A 143 -7.46 27.08 10.80
CA LEU A 143 -7.63 26.14 9.70
C LEU A 143 -8.74 26.59 8.75
N ILE A 144 -8.51 26.44 7.44
CA ILE A 144 -9.52 26.57 6.39
C ILE A 144 -9.58 25.24 5.65
N GLU A 145 -10.73 24.59 5.68
CA GLU A 145 -10.97 23.37 4.93
C GLU A 145 -11.21 23.67 3.45
N ILE A 146 -10.43 23.02 2.57
CA ILE A 146 -10.54 23.11 1.11
C ILE A 146 -10.52 21.69 0.52
N SER A 147 -11.58 21.33 -0.18
CA SER A 147 -11.67 20.04 -0.88
C SER A 147 -11.11 20.13 -2.32
N GLY A 148 -9.81 19.96 -2.48
CA GLY A 148 -9.11 20.01 -3.77
C GLY A 148 -8.43 21.35 -4.06
N ALA A 149 -7.34 21.32 -4.84
CA ALA A 149 -6.53 22.48 -5.21
C ALA A 149 -6.06 23.33 -4.00
N VAL A 150 -5.73 22.68 -2.88
CA VAL A 150 -5.29 23.31 -1.63
C VAL A 150 -4.03 24.16 -1.86
N GLU A 151 -3.14 23.72 -2.75
CA GLU A 151 -1.87 24.37 -3.11
C GLU A 151 -2.04 25.77 -3.72
N VAL A 152 -3.24 26.13 -4.17
CA VAL A 152 -3.52 27.43 -4.75
C VAL A 152 -3.91 28.47 -3.68
N ALA A 153 -4.29 28.04 -2.48
CA ALA A 153 -4.80 28.91 -1.43
C ALA A 153 -3.85 30.06 -1.04
N PRO A 154 -2.53 29.83 -0.90
CA PRO A 154 -1.59 30.94 -0.61
C PRO A 154 -1.48 31.95 -1.77
N LEU A 155 -1.53 31.48 -3.02
CA LEU A 155 -1.47 32.35 -4.19
C LEU A 155 -2.68 33.29 -4.25
N LEU A 156 -3.84 32.82 -3.80
CA LEU A 156 -5.06 33.60 -3.71
C LEU A 156 -5.15 34.51 -2.46
N GLY A 157 -4.15 34.43 -1.57
CA GLY A 157 -4.12 35.18 -0.32
C GLY A 157 -5.17 34.75 0.72
N VAL A 158 -5.73 33.53 0.59
CA VAL A 158 -6.71 32.95 1.54
C VAL A 158 -6.06 32.20 2.69
N ALA A 159 -4.81 31.80 2.54
CA ALA A 159 -4.01 31.14 3.57
C ALA A 159 -2.54 31.53 3.51
N ASP A 160 -1.83 31.44 4.62
CA ASP A 160 -0.39 31.70 4.72
C ASP A 160 0.43 30.46 4.41
N ALA A 161 -0.13 29.28 4.67
CA ALA A 161 0.47 27.98 4.43
C ALA A 161 -0.60 26.94 4.11
N ILE A 162 -0.17 25.74 3.73
CA ILE A 162 -1.03 24.60 3.45
C ILE A 162 -0.58 23.36 4.21
N ALA A 163 -1.52 22.44 4.45
CA ALA A 163 -1.23 21.03 4.73
C ALA A 163 -1.95 20.18 3.69
N ASP A 164 -1.19 19.57 2.77
CA ASP A 164 -1.76 18.84 1.63
C ASP A 164 -1.02 17.55 1.33
N LEU A 165 -1.70 16.64 0.62
CA LEU A 165 -1.15 15.33 0.24
C LEU A 165 -0.13 15.48 -0.89
N VAL A 166 1.07 14.98 -0.62
CA VAL A 166 2.19 15.02 -1.54
C VAL A 166 2.67 13.59 -1.83
N ALA A 167 2.71 13.21 -3.11
CA ALA A 167 3.28 11.94 -3.55
C ALA A 167 4.77 12.11 -3.93
N SER A 168 5.09 13.04 -4.83
CA SER A 168 6.46 13.28 -5.33
C SER A 168 7.05 14.65 -4.97
N GLY A 169 6.25 15.57 -4.46
CA GLY A 169 6.67 16.94 -4.18
C GLY A 169 6.68 17.89 -5.40
N SER A 170 6.48 17.39 -6.62
CA SER A 170 6.47 18.20 -7.83
C SER A 170 5.37 19.27 -7.81
N THR A 171 4.19 18.96 -7.29
CA THR A 171 3.06 19.89 -7.18
C THR A 171 3.39 21.09 -6.30
N LEU A 172 4.04 20.88 -5.16
CA LEU A 172 4.49 21.97 -4.29
C LEU A 172 5.47 22.89 -5.00
N ALA A 173 6.51 22.32 -5.63
CA ALA A 173 7.53 23.08 -6.34
C ALA A 173 6.94 23.91 -7.49
N THR A 174 6.00 23.32 -8.27
CA THR A 174 5.32 24.00 -9.39
C THR A 174 4.50 25.20 -8.91
N ASN A 175 3.92 25.12 -7.71
CA ASN A 175 3.11 26.20 -7.13
C ASN A 175 3.94 27.15 -6.23
N GLY A 176 5.27 27.10 -6.29
CA GLY A 176 6.16 27.99 -5.55
C GLY A 176 6.13 27.78 -4.04
N LEU A 177 5.82 26.56 -3.59
CA LEU A 177 5.77 26.19 -2.19
C LEU A 177 7.00 25.38 -1.78
N LYS A 178 7.52 25.65 -0.58
CA LYS A 178 8.55 24.86 0.09
C LYS A 178 7.95 23.98 1.15
N PRO A 179 8.34 22.69 1.21
CA PRO A 179 7.93 21.80 2.29
C PRO A 179 8.57 22.25 3.60
N LEU A 180 7.80 22.18 4.68
CA LEU A 180 8.26 22.46 6.04
C LEU A 180 8.40 21.16 6.82
N GLU A 181 7.29 20.47 7.12
CA GLU A 181 7.27 19.28 7.95
C GLU A 181 6.21 18.29 7.46
N THR A 182 6.47 16.99 7.65
CA THR A 182 5.51 15.92 7.36
C THR A 182 4.61 15.68 8.57
N LEU A 183 3.30 15.83 8.40
CA LEU A 183 2.31 15.58 9.45
C LEU A 183 1.99 14.09 9.58
N LEU A 184 1.91 13.41 8.44
CA LEU A 184 1.52 12.01 8.35
C LEU A 184 2.13 11.37 7.10
N GLU A 185 2.65 10.15 7.23
CA GLU A 185 2.90 9.26 6.11
C GLU A 185 1.72 8.31 5.93
N SER A 186 1.29 8.10 4.69
CA SER A 186 0.11 7.31 4.37
C SER A 186 0.35 6.36 3.21
N GLN A 187 -0.34 5.23 3.24
CA GLN A 187 -0.44 4.26 2.16
C GLN A 187 -1.83 3.61 2.18
N ALA A 188 -2.10 2.79 1.17
CA ALA A 188 -3.32 1.97 1.16
C ALA A 188 -3.24 0.86 2.20
N GLU A 189 -4.36 0.63 2.88
CA GLU A 189 -4.51 -0.41 3.90
C GLU A 189 -5.76 -1.25 3.65
N LEU A 190 -5.68 -2.52 4.01
CA LEU A 190 -6.84 -3.40 4.19
C LEU A 190 -7.29 -3.28 5.63
N VAL A 191 -8.53 -2.88 5.83
CA VAL A 191 -9.17 -2.76 7.14
C VAL A 191 -10.42 -3.62 7.23
N ALA A 192 -10.81 -3.98 8.44
CA ALA A 192 -11.97 -4.84 8.72
C ALA A 192 -12.88 -4.23 9.78
N HIS A 193 -14.16 -4.59 9.73
CA HIS A 193 -15.10 -4.33 10.81
C HIS A 193 -14.66 -5.02 12.09
N GLN A 194 -14.85 -4.38 13.25
CA GLN A 194 -14.37 -4.87 14.55
C GLN A 194 -15.08 -6.15 15.01
N ASN A 195 -16.37 -6.26 14.74
CA ASN A 195 -17.23 -7.31 15.30
C ASN A 195 -17.73 -8.27 14.20
N LEU A 196 -16.79 -8.96 13.54
CA LEU A 196 -17.13 -9.99 12.56
C LEU A 196 -17.54 -11.30 13.24
N ALA A 197 -18.59 -11.96 12.72
CA ALA A 197 -18.95 -13.31 13.12
C ALA A 197 -17.80 -14.29 12.79
N PRO A 198 -17.62 -15.40 13.55
CA PRO A 198 -16.45 -16.29 13.40
C PRO A 198 -16.26 -16.88 11.99
N ASP A 199 -17.36 -17.17 11.29
CA ASP A 199 -17.36 -17.67 9.91
C ASP A 199 -16.85 -16.61 8.92
N ARG A 200 -17.27 -15.35 9.07
CA ARG A 200 -16.77 -14.21 8.29
C ARG A 200 -15.32 -13.88 8.63
N LEU A 201 -14.96 -13.92 9.91
CA LEU A 201 -13.57 -13.66 10.33
C LEU A 201 -12.60 -14.64 9.67
N ARG A 202 -12.95 -15.94 9.58
CA ARG A 202 -12.13 -16.94 8.89
C ARG A 202 -11.93 -16.59 7.41
N LEU A 203 -12.99 -16.21 6.70
CA LEU A 203 -12.88 -15.78 5.30
C LEU A 203 -12.03 -14.52 5.15
N VAL A 204 -12.12 -13.58 6.09
CA VAL A 204 -11.27 -12.38 6.12
C VAL A 204 -9.79 -12.74 6.29
N GLU A 205 -9.48 -13.68 7.18
CA GLU A 205 -8.10 -14.15 7.39
C GLU A 205 -7.55 -14.87 6.16
N GLU A 206 -8.35 -15.71 5.51
CA GLU A 206 -7.99 -16.36 4.24
C GLU A 206 -7.70 -15.32 3.15
N LEU A 207 -8.59 -14.35 2.96
CA LEU A 207 -8.39 -13.28 1.97
C LEU A 207 -7.17 -12.42 2.29
N ALA A 208 -6.95 -12.08 3.55
CA ALA A 208 -5.78 -11.34 3.99
C ALA A 208 -4.48 -12.12 3.70
N LEU A 209 -4.47 -13.44 3.92
CA LEU A 209 -3.34 -14.30 3.56
C LEU A 209 -3.09 -14.32 2.05
N MET A 210 -4.15 -14.42 1.23
CA MET A 210 -4.03 -14.37 -0.23
C MET A 210 -3.38 -13.05 -0.68
N ILE A 211 -3.85 -11.93 -0.15
CA ILE A 211 -3.32 -10.59 -0.44
C ILE A 211 -1.86 -10.47 0.05
N ALA A 212 -1.57 -10.88 1.28
CA ALA A 212 -0.22 -10.85 1.85
C ALA A 212 0.78 -11.67 1.02
N SER A 213 0.34 -12.84 0.50
CA SER A 213 1.19 -13.69 -0.34
C SER A 213 1.62 -13.02 -1.66
N VAL A 214 0.74 -12.24 -2.27
CA VAL A 214 1.03 -11.45 -3.47
C VAL A 214 1.99 -10.30 -3.14
N ILE A 215 1.73 -9.56 -2.05
CA ILE A 215 2.59 -8.46 -1.61
C ILE A 215 4.01 -8.98 -1.28
N ALA A 216 4.11 -10.12 -0.60
CA ALA A 216 5.41 -10.74 -0.30
C ALA A 216 6.14 -11.16 -1.59
N ALA A 217 5.42 -11.74 -2.55
CA ALA A 217 5.97 -12.17 -3.83
C ALA A 217 6.46 -11.01 -4.71
N SER A 218 5.76 -9.88 -4.73
CA SER A 218 6.08 -8.74 -5.58
C SER A 218 7.49 -8.17 -5.31
N ARG A 219 7.95 -8.27 -4.07
CA ARG A 219 9.27 -7.81 -3.61
C ARG A 219 10.37 -8.84 -3.81
N ARG A 220 10.06 -10.03 -4.33
CA ARG A 220 10.97 -11.17 -4.45
C ARG A 220 11.08 -11.66 -5.89
N ARG A 221 12.19 -12.36 -6.16
CA ARG A 221 12.43 -13.08 -7.41
C ARG A 221 12.94 -14.46 -7.11
N TYR A 222 12.59 -15.42 -7.94
CA TYR A 222 13.16 -16.74 -7.91
C TYR A 222 14.37 -16.76 -8.85
N LEU A 223 15.54 -16.96 -8.26
CA LEU A 223 16.82 -17.05 -8.94
C LEU A 223 17.16 -18.52 -9.14
N MET A 224 17.48 -18.90 -10.37
CA MET A 224 18.07 -20.18 -10.74
C MET A 224 19.37 -19.92 -11.49
N LEU A 225 20.39 -20.70 -11.19
CA LEU A 225 21.65 -20.62 -11.90
C LEU A 225 22.40 -21.98 -11.84
N ASN A 226 23.32 -22.18 -12.79
CA ASN A 226 24.21 -23.32 -12.80
C ASN A 226 25.62 -22.88 -12.38
N ALA A 227 26.36 -23.75 -11.70
CA ALA A 227 27.73 -23.45 -11.27
C ALA A 227 28.54 -24.74 -11.04
N PRO A 228 29.89 -24.66 -11.08
CA PRO A 228 30.74 -25.73 -10.55
C PRO A 228 30.46 -26.00 -9.07
N SER A 229 30.45 -27.23 -8.64
CA SER A 229 30.19 -27.63 -7.24
C SER A 229 31.13 -26.94 -6.25
N GLU A 230 32.36 -26.64 -6.63
CA GLU A 230 33.36 -25.91 -5.84
C GLU A 230 33.02 -24.42 -5.64
N SER A 231 32.12 -23.88 -6.46
CA SER A 231 31.71 -22.49 -6.40
C SER A 231 30.52 -22.24 -5.43
N VAL A 232 29.90 -23.29 -4.90
CA VAL A 232 28.68 -23.20 -4.06
C VAL A 232 28.83 -22.23 -2.90
N GLU A 233 29.92 -22.32 -2.13
CA GLU A 233 30.10 -21.45 -0.96
C GLU A 233 30.30 -19.96 -1.35
N ARG A 234 30.99 -19.70 -2.45
CA ARG A 234 31.16 -18.33 -2.98
C ARG A 234 29.80 -17.76 -3.42
N ILE A 235 29.00 -18.59 -4.10
CA ILE A 235 27.64 -18.16 -4.55
C ILE A 235 26.72 -17.94 -3.35
N ARG A 236 26.78 -18.81 -2.33
CA ARG A 236 26.02 -18.63 -1.08
C ARG A 236 26.33 -17.30 -0.38
N SER A 237 27.59 -16.88 -0.40
CA SER A 237 27.96 -15.57 0.20
C SER A 237 27.37 -14.37 -0.55
N VAL A 238 27.15 -14.49 -1.86
CA VAL A 238 26.51 -13.46 -2.69
C VAL A 238 24.98 -13.51 -2.57
N VAL A 239 24.42 -14.72 -2.50
CA VAL A 239 22.97 -14.97 -2.46
C VAL A 239 22.64 -15.93 -1.32
N PRO A 240 22.47 -15.41 -0.09
CA PRO A 240 22.13 -16.24 1.07
C PRO A 240 20.71 -16.81 1.01
N GLY A 241 19.83 -16.25 0.13
CA GLY A 241 18.41 -16.64 0.04
C GLY A 241 17.59 -16.21 1.26
N MET A 242 16.33 -16.66 1.34
CA MET A 242 15.44 -16.41 2.49
C MET A 242 15.75 -17.35 3.68
N GLY A 243 16.25 -18.56 3.42
CA GLY A 243 16.64 -19.54 4.44
C GLY A 243 18.01 -20.09 4.11
N ALA A 244 18.12 -20.76 2.98
CA ALA A 244 19.37 -21.19 2.35
C ALA A 244 19.09 -21.48 0.88
N PRO A 245 20.06 -21.32 -0.04
CA PRO A 245 19.89 -21.77 -1.42
C PRO A 245 19.73 -23.31 -1.47
N SER A 246 18.84 -23.77 -2.35
CA SER A 246 18.79 -25.20 -2.69
C SER A 246 19.85 -25.52 -3.70
N VAL A 247 20.60 -26.60 -3.48
CA VAL A 247 21.67 -27.08 -4.38
C VAL A 247 21.27 -28.45 -4.94
N ILE A 248 21.20 -28.56 -6.27
CA ILE A 248 20.76 -29.78 -6.97
C ILE A 248 21.88 -30.20 -7.92
N GLN A 249 22.29 -31.49 -7.85
CA GLN A 249 23.26 -32.03 -8.79
C GLN A 249 22.70 -32.07 -10.22
N LEU A 250 23.49 -31.61 -11.17
CA LEU A 250 23.18 -31.72 -12.58
C LEU A 250 23.65 -33.07 -13.17
N ALA A 251 23.17 -33.37 -14.36
CA ALA A 251 23.61 -34.56 -15.11
C ALA A 251 25.11 -34.49 -15.50
N ASP A 252 25.64 -33.25 -15.63
CA ASP A 252 27.08 -33.04 -15.86
C ASP A 252 27.84 -33.17 -14.53
N PRO A 253 28.75 -34.11 -14.40
CA PRO A 253 29.52 -34.31 -13.16
C PRO A 253 30.30 -33.07 -12.77
N GLY A 254 30.20 -32.69 -11.49
CA GLY A 254 30.87 -31.50 -10.95
C GLY A 254 30.11 -30.19 -11.14
N MET A 255 28.91 -30.22 -11.77
CA MET A 255 28.04 -29.08 -11.92
C MET A 255 26.79 -29.21 -11.06
N VAL A 256 26.33 -28.08 -10.53
CA VAL A 256 25.10 -27.96 -9.72
C VAL A 256 24.20 -26.87 -10.22
N ALA A 257 22.89 -27.03 -10.04
CA ALA A 257 21.93 -25.96 -10.08
C ALA A 257 21.73 -25.40 -8.68
N ILE A 258 21.69 -24.07 -8.57
CA ILE A 258 21.44 -23.36 -7.31
C ILE A 258 20.16 -22.53 -7.47
N HIS A 259 19.24 -22.71 -6.54
CA HIS A 259 17.96 -22.02 -6.51
C HIS A 259 17.85 -21.19 -5.25
N ALA A 260 17.40 -19.94 -5.36
CA ALA A 260 17.21 -19.06 -4.22
C ALA A 260 16.09 -18.06 -4.45
N VAL A 261 15.43 -17.66 -3.38
CA VAL A 261 14.52 -16.48 -3.39
C VAL A 261 15.33 -15.27 -2.96
N VAL A 262 15.32 -14.23 -3.78
CA VAL A 262 16.13 -13.02 -3.60
C VAL A 262 15.27 -11.77 -3.66
N ASP A 263 15.76 -10.65 -3.11
CA ASP A 263 15.10 -9.34 -3.23
C ASP A 263 15.13 -8.85 -4.68
N ALA A 264 13.97 -8.42 -5.18
CA ALA A 264 13.81 -7.95 -6.54
C ALA A 264 14.70 -6.73 -6.85
N GLU A 265 14.85 -5.82 -5.89
CA GLU A 265 15.61 -4.57 -6.06
C GLU A 265 17.13 -4.81 -6.16
N SER A 266 17.64 -5.83 -5.46
CA SER A 266 19.09 -6.08 -5.35
C SER A 266 19.65 -7.01 -6.44
N ILE A 267 18.82 -7.62 -7.28
CA ILE A 267 19.24 -8.67 -8.19
C ILE A 267 20.30 -8.19 -9.21
N TRP A 268 20.11 -7.00 -9.78
CA TRP A 268 21.02 -6.46 -10.78
C TRP A 268 22.43 -6.19 -10.23
N GLN A 269 22.51 -5.79 -8.96
CA GLN A 269 23.79 -5.56 -8.27
C GLN A 269 24.53 -6.87 -7.97
N ARG A 270 23.82 -8.00 -7.91
CA ARG A 270 24.36 -9.33 -7.61
C ARG A 270 24.83 -10.10 -8.83
N LEU A 271 24.39 -9.73 -10.06
CA LEU A 271 24.72 -10.47 -11.27
C LEU A 271 26.22 -10.49 -11.58
N GLY A 272 26.94 -9.38 -11.40
CA GLY A 272 28.39 -9.30 -11.59
C GLY A 272 29.12 -10.27 -10.64
N PRO A 273 28.97 -10.11 -9.32
CA PRO A 273 29.56 -11.00 -8.32
C PRO A 273 29.20 -12.49 -8.52
N LEU A 274 27.95 -12.81 -8.94
CA LEU A 274 27.56 -14.17 -9.24
C LEU A 274 28.36 -14.78 -10.41
N ARG A 275 28.54 -14.02 -11.49
CA ARG A 275 29.32 -14.46 -12.66
C ARG A 275 30.80 -14.64 -12.30
N GLU A 276 31.37 -13.74 -11.51
CA GLU A 276 32.76 -13.88 -11.00
C GLU A 276 32.91 -15.08 -10.07
N ALA A 277 31.86 -15.43 -9.34
CA ALA A 277 31.86 -16.67 -8.52
C ALA A 277 31.73 -17.96 -9.35
N GLY A 278 31.51 -17.86 -10.67
CA GLY A 278 31.40 -19.01 -11.58
C GLY A 278 29.94 -19.35 -11.95
N ALA A 279 28.97 -18.52 -11.64
CA ALA A 279 27.58 -18.74 -12.04
C ALA A 279 27.40 -18.58 -13.55
N SER A 280 26.63 -19.49 -14.15
CA SER A 280 26.21 -19.49 -15.55
C SER A 280 24.71 -19.76 -15.66
N SER A 281 24.14 -19.58 -16.85
CA SER A 281 22.70 -19.85 -17.12
C SER A 281 21.77 -19.25 -16.07
N ILE A 282 22.01 -17.98 -15.71
CA ILE A 282 21.26 -17.28 -14.65
C ILE A 282 19.87 -16.94 -15.16
N LEU A 283 18.83 -17.44 -14.50
CA LEU A 283 17.41 -17.13 -14.73
C LEU A 283 16.85 -16.39 -13.54
N VAL A 284 16.09 -15.33 -13.80
CA VAL A 284 15.38 -14.54 -12.80
C VAL A 284 13.89 -14.58 -13.15
N LEU A 285 13.09 -15.23 -12.32
CA LEU A 285 11.67 -15.44 -12.56
C LEU A 285 10.84 -14.63 -11.56
N PRO A 286 9.67 -14.10 -11.98
CA PRO A 286 8.70 -13.56 -11.04
C PRO A 286 8.14 -14.67 -10.16
N ILE A 287 7.78 -14.32 -8.93
CA ILE A 287 7.03 -15.17 -8.01
C ILE A 287 5.62 -14.62 -7.98
N GLU A 288 4.62 -15.44 -8.25
CA GLU A 288 3.22 -15.01 -8.21
C GLU A 288 2.71 -14.89 -6.78
N LYS A 289 3.03 -15.86 -5.94
CA LYS A 289 2.61 -15.93 -4.54
C LYS A 289 3.72 -16.48 -3.68
N LEU A 290 3.92 -15.86 -2.53
CA LEU A 290 4.90 -16.30 -1.54
C LEU A 290 4.22 -16.36 -0.17
N ILE A 291 4.09 -17.58 0.37
CA ILE A 291 3.59 -17.81 1.72
C ILE A 291 4.82 -18.14 2.56
N PRO A 292 5.21 -17.27 3.52
CA PRO A 292 6.39 -17.46 4.36
C PRO A 292 6.26 -18.65 5.31
#